data_760185575eb04d9b3be35b7517206c68
#
_entry.id   760185575eb04d9b3be35b7517206c68
#
_cell.length_a   1.000
_cell.length_b   1.000
_cell.length_c   1.000
_cell.angle_alpha   90.00
_cell.angle_beta   90.00
_cell.angle_gamma   90.00
#
_symmetry.space_group_name_H-M   'P 1'
#
loop_
_entity.id
_entity.type
_entity.pdbx_description
1 polymer ?
#
loop_
_entity_poly.entity_id
_entity_poly.type
_entity_poly.pdbx_seq_one_letter_code
_entity_poly.pdbx_strand_id
1 'polypeptide(L)'
;MKTNDILMILISIILCGVSIYILIRNKEKKSKKLIVYCIIGMFLVMIDACMLQFFYHDNAIYKNFRMIALLSIMASVAYVDFTELRIPNEYIITGLVYWVLSIFVELICGSQFIVANIISSLIAAAALFIASLLCKICIRGSIGAGDIKLFVVMGLLLGLDGIWSAIFLSLVLSFITAIYFLITKRKGKKDAMAFGPALAIGTWLSIFLTGMLRIYNEEL
;
A
#
# COMPACT_ATOMS: atom_id res chain seq x y z
N MET A 1 27.50 3.90 2.38
CA MET A 1 26.18 4.19 1.84
C MET A 1 26.35 4.59 0.37
N LYS A 2 25.79 3.85 -0.57
CA LYS A 2 25.86 4.20 -2.00
C LYS A 2 24.98 5.44 -2.23
N THR A 3 25.28 6.25 -3.24
CA THR A 3 24.48 7.45 -3.59
C THR A 3 22.98 7.13 -3.74
N ASN A 4 22.65 5.93 -4.21
CA ASN A 4 21.29 5.43 -4.36
C ASN A 4 20.56 5.28 -3.00
N ASP A 5 21.27 4.97 -1.93
CA ASP A 5 20.68 4.77 -0.60
C ASP A 5 20.18 6.11 -0.02
N ILE A 6 20.98 7.15 -0.16
CA ILE A 6 20.60 8.50 0.27
C ILE A 6 19.41 9.00 -0.54
N LEU A 7 19.43 8.77 -1.84
CA LEU A 7 18.33 9.17 -2.73
C LEU A 7 17.01 8.48 -2.33
N MET A 8 17.05 7.20 -2.02
CA MET A 8 15.84 6.45 -1.60
C MET A 8 15.29 6.93 -0.26
N ILE A 9 16.14 7.27 0.71
CA ILE A 9 15.71 7.86 1.98
C ILE A 9 15.05 9.23 1.75
N LEU A 10 15.63 10.09 0.91
CA LEU A 10 15.02 11.37 0.57
C LEU A 10 13.66 11.22 -0.10
N ILE A 11 13.57 10.30 -1.05
CA ILE A 11 12.29 9.97 -1.73
C ILE A 11 11.26 9.51 -0.70
N SER A 12 11.62 8.63 0.22
CA SER A 12 10.68 8.12 1.24
C SER A 12 10.15 9.23 2.15
N ILE A 13 11.01 10.18 2.54
CA ILE A 13 10.61 11.34 3.35
C ILE A 13 9.60 12.22 2.58
N ILE A 14 9.85 12.47 1.30
CA ILE A 14 8.96 13.30 0.46
C ILE A 14 7.60 12.60 0.28
N LEU A 15 7.59 11.32 -0.09
CA LEU A 15 6.36 10.56 -0.32
C LEU A 15 5.51 10.45 0.96
N CYS A 16 6.16 10.18 2.09
CA CYS A 16 5.51 10.15 3.39
C CYS A 16 4.99 11.54 3.78
N GLY A 17 5.77 12.58 3.55
CA GLY A 17 5.37 13.97 3.82
C GLY A 17 4.11 14.38 3.05
N VAL A 18 4.00 14.00 1.78
CA VAL A 18 2.79 14.26 0.98
C VAL A 18 1.58 13.51 1.54
N SER A 19 1.72 12.22 1.87
CA SER A 19 0.63 11.41 2.44
C SER A 19 0.16 11.94 3.79
N ILE A 20 1.09 12.38 4.65
CA ILE A 20 0.78 13.02 5.94
C ILE A 20 0.16 14.40 5.75
N TYR A 21 0.63 15.19 4.78
CA TYR A 21 0.03 16.49 4.46
C TYR A 21 -1.45 16.34 4.08
N ILE A 22 -1.77 15.37 3.22
CA ILE A 22 -3.16 15.05 2.85
C ILE A 22 -3.95 14.65 4.09
N LEU A 23 -3.38 13.83 4.97
CA LEU A 23 -4.02 13.40 6.22
C LEU A 23 -4.36 14.57 7.13
N ILE A 24 -3.43 15.53 7.31
CA ILE A 24 -3.62 16.70 8.17
C ILE A 24 -4.63 17.68 7.57
N ARG A 25 -4.60 17.87 6.25
CA ARG A 25 -5.50 18.75 5.52
C ARG A 25 -6.95 18.31 5.64
N ASN A 26 -7.20 17.00 5.60
CA ASN A 26 -8.54 16.41 5.62
C ASN A 26 -9.17 16.37 7.03
N LYS A 27 -8.42 16.71 8.07
CA LYS A 27 -8.92 16.72 9.45
C LYS A 27 -9.13 18.16 9.93
N GLU A 28 -10.39 18.54 10.16
CA GLU A 28 -10.74 19.87 10.68
C GLU A 28 -10.19 20.15 12.09
N LYS A 29 -10.04 19.12 12.93
CA LYS A 29 -9.45 19.22 14.26
C LYS A 29 -8.16 18.41 14.37
N LYS A 30 -7.04 19.11 14.57
CA LYS A 30 -5.75 18.49 14.90
C LYS A 30 -5.80 17.86 16.30
N SER A 31 -6.09 16.58 16.39
CA SER A 31 -6.04 15.84 17.65
C SER A 31 -4.59 15.47 17.98
N LYS A 32 -4.22 15.44 19.28
CA LYS A 32 -2.93 14.89 19.74
C LYS A 32 -2.69 13.49 19.20
N LYS A 33 -3.74 12.66 19.12
CA LYS A 33 -3.68 11.31 18.54
C LYS A 33 -3.26 11.31 17.07
N LEU A 34 -3.73 12.27 16.27
CA LEU A 34 -3.34 12.41 14.87
C LEU A 34 -1.85 12.73 14.74
N ILE A 35 -1.33 13.65 15.54
CA ILE A 35 0.08 14.03 15.51
C ILE A 35 0.98 12.84 15.86
N VAL A 36 0.63 12.10 16.92
CA VAL A 36 1.35 10.88 17.31
C VAL A 36 1.34 9.84 16.19
N TYR A 37 0.19 9.64 15.54
CA TYR A 37 0.08 8.74 14.40
C TYR A 37 0.95 9.16 13.22
N CYS A 38 0.99 10.45 12.89
CA CYS A 38 1.84 10.97 11.82
C CYS A 38 3.33 10.72 12.11
N ILE A 39 3.76 10.92 13.36
CA ILE A 39 5.15 10.66 13.77
C ILE A 39 5.47 9.16 13.65
N ILE A 40 4.60 8.30 14.15
CA ILE A 40 4.76 6.84 14.06
C ILE A 40 4.77 6.40 12.60
N GLY A 41 3.85 6.92 11.77
CA GLY A 41 3.77 6.60 10.35
C GLY A 41 5.03 7.02 9.59
N MET A 42 5.58 8.21 9.88
CA MET A 42 6.85 8.67 9.29
C MET A 42 8.01 7.75 9.69
N PHE A 43 8.08 7.37 10.96
CA PHE A 43 9.12 6.47 11.46
C PHE A 43 9.02 5.08 10.82
N LEU A 44 7.82 4.53 10.67
CA LEU A 44 7.58 3.25 10.01
C LEU A 44 8.01 3.29 8.53
N VAL A 45 7.64 4.32 7.78
CA VAL A 45 8.04 4.44 6.36
C VAL A 45 9.56 4.62 6.21
N MET A 46 10.23 5.26 7.17
CA MET A 46 11.71 5.31 7.18
C MET A 46 12.33 3.92 7.44
N ILE A 47 11.77 3.15 8.36
CA ILE A 47 12.18 1.76 8.59
C ILE A 47 11.96 0.93 7.31
N ASP A 48 10.81 1.09 6.66
CA ASP A 48 10.50 0.41 5.39
C ASP A 48 11.52 0.75 4.31
N ALA A 49 11.94 2.01 4.20
CA ALA A 49 12.98 2.42 3.24
C ALA A 49 14.32 1.72 3.53
N CYS A 50 14.72 1.62 4.80
CA CYS A 50 15.93 0.90 5.20
C CYS A 50 15.81 -0.60 4.94
N MET A 51 14.64 -1.19 5.26
CA MET A 51 14.36 -2.61 4.99
C MET A 51 14.36 -2.93 3.50
N LEU A 52 13.76 -2.08 2.67
CA LEU A 52 13.79 -2.26 1.22
C LEU A 52 15.20 -2.19 0.65
N GLN A 53 16.07 -1.35 1.18
CA GLN A 53 17.48 -1.33 0.77
C GLN A 53 18.22 -2.60 1.17
N PHE A 54 17.89 -3.18 2.33
CA PHE A 54 18.50 -4.41 2.80
C PHE A 54 18.01 -5.64 2.01
N PHE A 55 16.70 -5.80 1.85
CA PHE A 55 16.09 -6.99 1.21
C PHE A 55 16.07 -6.91 -0.32
N TYR A 56 16.09 -5.71 -0.89
CA TYR A 56 15.90 -5.45 -2.32
C TYR A 56 17.02 -4.58 -2.90
N HIS A 57 18.26 -4.79 -2.42
CA HIS A 57 19.43 -4.00 -2.84
C HIS A 57 19.70 -4.09 -4.35
N ASP A 58 19.38 -5.23 -4.99
CA ASP A 58 19.53 -5.43 -6.44
C ASP A 58 18.33 -4.95 -7.26
N ASN A 59 17.26 -4.52 -6.61
CA ASN A 59 16.14 -3.99 -7.34
C ASN A 59 16.48 -2.64 -7.98
N ALA A 60 15.92 -2.42 -9.16
CA ALA A 60 15.96 -1.11 -9.79
C ALA A 60 15.23 -0.07 -8.90
N ILE A 61 15.76 1.16 -8.87
CA ILE A 61 15.27 2.28 -8.04
C ILE A 61 13.77 2.49 -8.21
N TYR A 62 13.23 2.38 -9.44
CA TYR A 62 11.80 2.57 -9.70
C TYR A 62 10.90 1.52 -9.02
N LYS A 63 11.38 0.27 -8.84
CA LYS A 63 10.63 -0.76 -8.11
C LYS A 63 10.53 -0.43 -6.63
N ASN A 64 11.64 -0.06 -6.01
CA ASN A 64 11.66 0.37 -4.62
C ASN A 64 10.84 1.65 -4.40
N PHE A 65 10.88 2.59 -5.36
CA PHE A 65 10.02 3.78 -5.35
C PHE A 65 8.53 3.40 -5.30
N ARG A 66 8.06 2.46 -6.15
CA ARG A 66 6.67 2.00 -6.15
C ARG A 66 6.24 1.38 -4.82
N MET A 67 7.11 0.58 -4.20
CA MET A 67 6.85 -0.04 -2.89
C MET A 67 6.73 1.00 -1.78
N ILE A 68 7.67 1.94 -1.69
CA ILE A 68 7.63 3.02 -0.68
C ILE A 68 6.42 3.92 -0.90
N ALA A 69 6.11 4.27 -2.15
CA ALA A 69 4.95 5.07 -2.50
C ALA A 69 3.65 4.41 -2.02
N LEU A 70 3.52 3.10 -2.25
CA LEU A 70 2.36 2.33 -1.78
C LEU A 70 2.29 2.31 -0.25
N LEU A 71 3.38 1.97 0.45
CA LEU A 71 3.41 1.87 1.91
C LEU A 71 3.08 3.20 2.57
N SER A 72 3.56 4.33 2.02
CA SER A 72 3.24 5.67 2.53
C SER A 72 1.75 6.02 2.43
N ILE A 73 1.09 5.63 1.32
CA ILE A 73 -0.35 5.80 1.14
C ILE A 73 -1.12 4.87 2.08
N MET A 74 -0.72 3.60 2.17
CA MET A 74 -1.38 2.60 3.01
C MET A 74 -1.37 2.97 4.49
N ALA A 75 -0.26 3.52 4.99
CA ALA A 75 -0.18 4.02 6.36
C ALA A 75 -1.24 5.10 6.63
N SER A 76 -1.41 6.07 5.72
CA SER A 76 -2.40 7.13 5.87
C SER A 76 -3.84 6.64 5.70
N VAL A 77 -4.10 5.79 4.70
CA VAL A 77 -5.41 5.18 4.45
C VAL A 77 -5.86 4.33 5.63
N ALA A 78 -4.95 3.55 6.24
CA ALA A 78 -5.27 2.73 7.42
C ALA A 78 -5.83 3.57 8.56
N TYR A 79 -5.26 4.76 8.82
CA TYR A 79 -5.76 5.64 9.86
C TYR A 79 -7.13 6.23 9.53
N VAL A 80 -7.32 6.71 8.29
CA VAL A 80 -8.57 7.34 7.88
C VAL A 80 -9.70 6.31 7.86
N ASP A 81 -9.45 5.13 7.28
CA ASP A 81 -10.45 4.07 7.23
C ASP A 81 -10.79 3.55 8.63
N PHE A 82 -9.81 3.43 9.54
CA PHE A 82 -10.06 3.04 10.93
C PHE A 82 -10.93 4.06 11.68
N THR A 83 -10.79 5.36 11.37
CA THR A 83 -11.51 6.44 12.09
C THR A 83 -12.82 6.84 11.44
N GLU A 84 -12.95 6.73 10.12
CA GLU A 84 -14.06 7.28 9.35
C GLU A 84 -14.80 6.25 8.50
N LEU A 85 -14.27 5.03 8.40
CA LEU A 85 -14.81 3.95 7.56
C LEU A 85 -15.01 4.39 6.09
N ARG A 86 -14.09 5.21 5.60
CA ARG A 86 -14.08 5.71 4.21
C ARG A 86 -12.66 5.95 3.72
N ILE A 87 -12.44 5.79 2.42
CA ILE A 87 -11.18 6.08 1.76
C ILE A 87 -11.36 7.34 0.90
N PRO A 88 -10.72 8.48 1.25
CA PRO A 88 -10.77 9.69 0.45
C PRO A 88 -10.17 9.51 -0.93
N ASN A 89 -10.79 10.12 -1.96
CA ASN A 89 -10.31 10.05 -3.35
C ASN A 89 -8.91 10.66 -3.52
N GLU A 90 -8.49 11.54 -2.63
CA GLU A 90 -7.16 12.17 -2.66
C GLU A 90 -6.03 11.16 -2.60
N TYR A 91 -6.15 10.10 -1.77
CA TYR A 91 -5.17 9.02 -1.71
C TYR A 91 -5.15 8.19 -2.99
N ILE A 92 -6.31 8.03 -3.63
CA ILE A 92 -6.42 7.33 -4.91
C ILE A 92 -5.69 8.14 -5.99
N ILE A 93 -5.96 9.45 -6.05
CA ILE A 93 -5.31 10.36 -7.01
C ILE A 93 -3.80 10.40 -6.75
N THR A 94 -3.39 10.50 -5.49
CA THR A 94 -1.96 10.48 -5.12
C THR A 94 -1.28 9.18 -5.57
N GLY A 95 -1.94 8.03 -5.41
CA GLY A 95 -1.43 6.75 -5.88
C GLY A 95 -1.28 6.67 -7.40
N LEU A 96 -2.26 7.22 -8.15
CA LEU A 96 -2.16 7.33 -9.61
C LEU A 96 -0.99 8.23 -10.02
N VAL A 97 -0.81 9.37 -9.36
CA VAL A 97 0.33 10.27 -9.60
C VAL A 97 1.65 9.56 -9.33
N TYR A 98 1.76 8.83 -8.23
CA TYR A 98 2.97 8.07 -7.90
C TYR A 98 3.27 6.97 -8.93
N TRP A 99 2.25 6.30 -9.44
CA TRP A 99 2.42 5.33 -10.52
C TRP A 99 2.95 6.00 -11.79
N VAL A 100 2.39 7.12 -12.21
CA VAL A 100 2.87 7.88 -13.37
C VAL A 100 4.31 8.36 -13.16
N LEU A 101 4.62 8.92 -11.97
CA LEU A 101 5.98 9.32 -11.62
C LEU A 101 6.96 8.14 -11.68
N SER A 102 6.53 6.95 -11.24
CA SER A 102 7.38 5.76 -11.31
C SER A 102 7.74 5.37 -12.75
N ILE A 103 6.84 5.61 -13.72
CA ILE A 103 7.12 5.38 -15.14
C ILE A 103 8.20 6.36 -15.63
N PHE A 104 8.12 7.64 -15.23
CA PHE A 104 9.16 8.61 -15.57
C PHE A 104 10.53 8.23 -14.97
N VAL A 105 10.54 7.79 -13.70
CA VAL A 105 11.78 7.31 -13.06
C VAL A 105 12.34 6.10 -13.83
N GLU A 106 11.49 5.16 -14.23
CA GLU A 106 11.87 3.98 -14.99
C GLU A 106 12.43 4.34 -16.37
N LEU A 107 11.83 5.35 -17.04
CA LEU A 107 12.30 5.87 -18.32
C LEU A 107 13.71 6.48 -18.19
N ILE A 108 13.93 7.30 -17.15
CA ILE A 108 15.23 7.94 -16.86
C ILE A 108 16.30 6.87 -16.56
N CYS A 109 15.92 5.79 -15.87
CA CYS A 109 16.82 4.66 -15.60
C CYS A 109 17.14 3.81 -16.84
N GLY A 110 16.52 4.06 -18.00
CA GLY A 110 16.76 3.34 -19.24
C GLY A 110 16.35 1.87 -19.19
N SER A 111 15.29 1.52 -18.45
CA SER A 111 14.82 0.15 -18.33
C SER A 111 14.34 -0.42 -19.67
N GLN A 112 14.88 -1.56 -20.07
CA GLN A 112 14.41 -2.29 -21.27
C GLN A 112 13.02 -2.92 -21.07
N PHE A 113 12.57 -3.03 -19.81
CA PHE A 113 11.33 -3.73 -19.43
C PHE A 113 10.15 -2.77 -19.15
N ILE A 114 10.28 -1.47 -19.47
CA ILE A 114 9.27 -0.45 -19.15
C ILE A 114 7.88 -0.83 -19.68
N VAL A 115 7.78 -1.30 -20.93
CA VAL A 115 6.50 -1.70 -21.53
C VAL A 115 5.90 -2.91 -20.81
N ALA A 116 6.73 -3.91 -20.50
CA ALA A 116 6.30 -5.10 -19.77
C ALA A 116 5.81 -4.75 -18.36
N ASN A 117 6.50 -3.84 -17.66
CA ASN A 117 6.13 -3.38 -16.33
C ASN A 117 4.81 -2.56 -16.34
N ILE A 118 4.59 -1.73 -17.36
CA ILE A 118 3.32 -1.00 -17.53
C ILE A 118 2.19 -1.99 -17.78
N ILE A 119 2.38 -2.96 -18.69
CA ILE A 119 1.37 -3.98 -19.01
C ILE A 119 1.06 -4.82 -17.75
N SER A 120 2.07 -5.26 -17.01
CA SER A 120 1.91 -5.98 -15.74
C SER A 120 1.07 -5.18 -14.73
N SER A 121 1.37 -3.90 -14.57
CA SER A 121 0.62 -2.99 -13.68
C SER A 121 -0.84 -2.85 -14.11
N LEU A 122 -1.11 -2.66 -15.39
CA LEU A 122 -2.47 -2.50 -15.93
C LEU A 122 -3.27 -3.79 -15.82
N ILE A 123 -2.67 -4.95 -16.10
CA ILE A 123 -3.33 -6.26 -15.95
C ILE A 123 -3.67 -6.52 -14.47
N ALA A 124 -2.73 -6.26 -13.56
CA ALA A 124 -2.96 -6.42 -12.13
C ALA A 124 -4.11 -5.52 -11.63
N ALA A 125 -4.11 -4.25 -12.02
CA ALA A 125 -5.17 -3.30 -11.69
C ALA A 125 -6.54 -3.73 -12.25
N ALA A 126 -6.59 -4.14 -13.53
CA ALA A 126 -7.80 -4.62 -14.18
C ALA A 126 -8.34 -5.90 -13.52
N ALA A 127 -7.47 -6.86 -13.19
CA ALA A 127 -7.85 -8.09 -12.52
C ALA A 127 -8.48 -7.82 -11.15
N LEU A 128 -7.86 -6.94 -10.34
CA LEU A 128 -8.42 -6.56 -9.04
C LEU A 128 -9.71 -5.75 -9.15
N PHE A 129 -9.80 -4.85 -10.14
CA PHE A 129 -11.04 -4.12 -10.39
C PHE A 129 -12.18 -5.07 -10.73
N ILE A 130 -11.96 -5.99 -11.66
CA ILE A 130 -12.97 -6.98 -12.09
C ILE A 130 -13.35 -7.89 -10.92
N ALA A 131 -12.37 -8.45 -10.21
CA ALA A 131 -12.62 -9.33 -9.06
C ALA A 131 -13.43 -8.63 -7.97
N SER A 132 -13.05 -7.41 -7.58
CA SER A 132 -13.74 -6.63 -6.55
C SER A 132 -15.15 -6.20 -7.00
N LEU A 133 -15.33 -5.87 -8.27
CA LEU A 133 -16.63 -5.55 -8.85
C LEU A 133 -17.56 -6.76 -8.86
N LEU A 134 -17.06 -7.93 -9.25
CA LEU A 134 -17.81 -9.19 -9.19
C LEU A 134 -18.23 -9.53 -7.75
N CYS A 135 -17.32 -9.41 -6.78
CA CYS A 135 -17.67 -9.59 -5.36
C CYS A 135 -18.76 -8.62 -4.92
N LYS A 136 -18.70 -7.35 -5.32
CA LYS A 136 -19.73 -6.35 -4.98
C LYS A 136 -21.10 -6.66 -5.60
N ILE A 137 -21.12 -7.20 -6.81
CA ILE A 137 -22.37 -7.61 -7.51
C ILE A 137 -22.93 -8.86 -6.87
N CYS A 138 -22.11 -9.87 -6.60
CA CYS A 138 -22.56 -11.16 -6.03
C CYS A 138 -23.04 -11.01 -4.59
N ILE A 139 -22.37 -10.16 -3.78
CA ILE A 139 -22.67 -9.99 -2.36
C ILE A 139 -22.93 -8.51 -2.10
N ARG A 140 -24.20 -8.14 -2.00
CA ARG A 140 -24.61 -6.76 -1.73
C ARG A 140 -23.99 -6.22 -0.44
N GLY A 141 -23.30 -5.08 -0.54
CA GLY A 141 -22.67 -4.43 0.62
C GLY A 141 -21.35 -5.06 1.07
N SER A 142 -20.74 -5.98 0.29
CA SER A 142 -19.48 -6.64 0.65
C SER A 142 -18.26 -5.71 0.62
N ILE A 143 -18.13 -4.88 -0.41
CA ILE A 143 -16.93 -4.05 -0.63
C ILE A 143 -17.34 -2.60 -0.88
N GLY A 144 -16.68 -1.67 -0.19
CA GLY A 144 -16.82 -0.23 -0.37
C GLY A 144 -16.28 0.24 -1.73
N ALA A 145 -16.88 1.30 -2.29
CA ALA A 145 -16.37 1.87 -3.54
C ALA A 145 -14.94 2.43 -3.39
N GLY A 146 -14.56 2.86 -2.18
CA GLY A 146 -13.20 3.30 -1.85
C GLY A 146 -12.19 2.16 -1.92
N ASP A 147 -12.55 0.98 -1.37
CA ASP A 147 -11.69 -0.20 -1.38
C ASP A 147 -11.40 -0.69 -2.80
N ILE A 148 -12.43 -0.68 -3.68
CA ILE A 148 -12.26 -1.05 -5.10
C ILE A 148 -11.23 -0.15 -5.78
N LYS A 149 -11.33 1.17 -5.57
CA LYS A 149 -10.36 2.12 -6.12
C LYS A 149 -8.96 1.91 -5.54
N LEU A 150 -8.86 1.61 -4.24
CA LEU A 150 -7.59 1.32 -3.59
C LEU A 150 -6.94 0.06 -4.16
N PHE A 151 -7.70 -1.00 -4.42
CA PHE A 151 -7.20 -2.21 -5.07
C PHE A 151 -6.62 -1.93 -6.46
N VAL A 152 -7.24 -1.04 -7.23
CA VAL A 152 -6.69 -0.61 -8.52
C VAL A 152 -5.32 0.06 -8.33
N VAL A 153 -5.20 0.98 -7.39
CA VAL A 153 -3.92 1.66 -7.09
C VAL A 153 -2.85 0.66 -6.62
N MET A 154 -3.22 -0.30 -5.77
CA MET A 154 -2.31 -1.36 -5.33
C MET A 154 -1.82 -2.19 -6.54
N GLY A 155 -2.73 -2.57 -7.44
CA GLY A 155 -2.39 -3.30 -8.66
C GLY A 155 -1.44 -2.53 -9.56
N LEU A 156 -1.66 -1.22 -9.74
CA LEU A 156 -0.79 -0.35 -10.53
C LEU A 156 0.62 -0.25 -9.96
N LEU A 157 0.75 -0.13 -8.63
CA LEU A 157 2.04 0.07 -7.97
C LEU A 157 2.83 -1.23 -7.77
N LEU A 158 2.16 -2.35 -7.43
CA LEU A 158 2.83 -3.65 -7.21
C LEU A 158 3.00 -4.47 -8.48
N GLY A 159 2.14 -4.28 -9.47
CA GLY A 159 2.12 -5.15 -10.66
C GLY A 159 1.69 -6.59 -10.32
N LEU A 160 1.81 -7.49 -11.29
CA LEU A 160 1.40 -8.89 -11.14
C LEU A 160 2.26 -9.65 -10.12
N ASP A 161 3.55 -9.31 -10.01
CA ASP A 161 4.49 -10.07 -9.18
C ASP A 161 4.22 -9.92 -7.67
N GLY A 162 3.83 -8.72 -7.23
CA GLY A 162 3.66 -8.42 -5.80
C GLY A 162 2.21 -8.41 -5.30
N ILE A 163 1.23 -8.28 -6.22
CA ILE A 163 -0.14 -8.00 -5.81
C ILE A 163 -0.84 -9.20 -5.16
N TRP A 164 -0.59 -10.40 -5.64
CA TRP A 164 -1.30 -11.60 -5.18
C TRP A 164 -0.98 -11.94 -3.73
N SER A 165 0.29 -11.87 -3.34
CA SER A 165 0.71 -12.09 -1.95
C SER A 165 0.19 -10.99 -1.03
N ALA A 166 0.19 -9.73 -1.47
CA ALA A 166 -0.33 -8.61 -0.71
C ALA A 166 -1.83 -8.75 -0.44
N ILE A 167 -2.63 -9.05 -1.47
CA ILE A 167 -4.07 -9.25 -1.32
C ILE A 167 -4.38 -10.48 -0.47
N PHE A 168 -3.69 -11.60 -0.71
CA PHE A 168 -3.90 -12.82 0.07
C PHE A 168 -3.67 -12.59 1.56
N LEU A 169 -2.53 -12.01 1.94
CA LEU A 169 -2.23 -11.72 3.35
C LEU A 169 -3.21 -10.70 3.95
N SER A 170 -3.61 -9.70 3.18
CA SER A 170 -4.61 -8.72 3.62
C SER A 170 -5.97 -9.36 3.90
N LEU A 171 -6.41 -10.28 3.05
CA LEU A 171 -7.66 -11.02 3.26
C LEU A 171 -7.59 -11.93 4.48
N VAL A 172 -6.47 -12.64 4.67
CA VAL A 172 -6.25 -13.49 5.87
C VAL A 172 -6.31 -12.64 7.14
N LEU A 173 -5.63 -11.49 7.17
CA LEU A 173 -5.65 -10.58 8.31
C LEU A 173 -7.05 -10.00 8.55
N SER A 174 -7.75 -9.62 7.49
CA SER A 174 -9.13 -9.15 7.60
C SER A 174 -10.05 -10.23 8.16
N PHE A 175 -9.90 -11.46 7.74
CA PHE A 175 -10.66 -12.60 8.26
C PHE A 175 -10.38 -12.85 9.74
N ILE A 176 -9.12 -12.83 10.15
CA ILE A 176 -8.73 -12.96 11.56
C ILE A 176 -9.33 -11.84 12.41
N THR A 177 -9.26 -10.60 11.95
CA THR A 177 -9.84 -9.46 12.67
C THR A 177 -11.36 -9.55 12.74
N ALA A 178 -12.02 -10.03 11.70
CA ALA A 178 -13.47 -10.26 11.69
C ALA A 178 -13.88 -11.31 12.74
N ILE A 179 -13.18 -12.44 12.80
CA ILE A 179 -13.41 -13.49 13.81
C ILE A 179 -13.21 -12.93 15.21
N TYR A 180 -12.13 -12.19 15.45
CA TYR A 180 -11.84 -11.57 16.73
C TYR A 180 -12.99 -10.67 17.21
N PHE A 181 -13.53 -9.81 16.34
CA PHE A 181 -14.65 -8.94 16.70
C PHE A 181 -15.96 -9.70 16.95
N LEU A 182 -16.19 -10.78 16.22
CA LEU A 182 -17.36 -11.65 16.44
C LEU A 182 -17.27 -12.39 17.79
N ILE A 183 -16.12 -12.96 18.13
CA ILE A 183 -15.92 -13.69 19.40
C ILE A 183 -16.02 -12.72 20.59
N THR A 184 -15.41 -11.54 20.48
CA THR A 184 -15.44 -10.54 21.56
C THR A 184 -16.76 -9.79 21.67
N LYS A 185 -17.72 -10.06 20.78
CA LYS A 185 -19.03 -9.36 20.68
C LYS A 185 -18.92 -7.84 20.61
N ARG A 186 -17.76 -7.33 20.20
CA ARG A 186 -17.53 -5.88 20.04
C ARG A 186 -18.21 -5.30 18.83
N LYS A 187 -18.44 -6.10 17.79
CA LYS A 187 -19.18 -5.75 16.59
C LYS A 187 -20.11 -6.89 16.21
N GLY A 188 -21.31 -6.54 15.70
CA GLY A 188 -22.27 -7.50 15.16
C GLY A 188 -21.93 -7.93 13.73
N LYS A 189 -22.60 -8.97 13.22
CA LYS A 189 -22.40 -9.48 11.86
C LYS A 189 -22.70 -8.47 10.74
N LYS A 190 -23.43 -7.39 11.05
CA LYS A 190 -23.82 -6.34 10.07
C LYS A 190 -23.06 -5.04 10.25
N ASP A 191 -22.18 -4.94 11.24
CA ASP A 191 -21.44 -3.72 11.50
C ASP A 191 -20.31 -3.54 10.47
N ALA A 192 -20.14 -2.32 9.97
CA ALA A 192 -19.05 -2.00 9.06
C ALA A 192 -17.69 -2.14 9.76
N MET A 193 -16.75 -2.77 9.07
CA MET A 193 -15.39 -2.97 9.53
C MET A 193 -14.43 -2.20 8.62
N ALA A 194 -13.44 -1.54 9.25
CA ALA A 194 -12.36 -0.92 8.50
C ALA A 194 -11.48 -2.02 7.86
N PHE A 195 -11.37 -2.01 6.55
CA PHE A 195 -10.55 -2.94 5.79
C PHE A 195 -9.13 -2.38 5.55
N GLY A 196 -8.99 -1.06 5.51
CA GLY A 196 -7.72 -0.36 5.27
C GLY A 196 -6.57 -0.78 6.16
N PRO A 197 -6.73 -0.93 7.48
CA PRO A 197 -5.67 -1.42 8.36
C PRO A 197 -5.17 -2.82 8.01
N ALA A 198 -6.08 -3.74 7.66
CA ALA A 198 -5.72 -5.08 7.25
C ALA A 198 -4.97 -5.08 5.90
N LEU A 199 -5.40 -4.21 4.96
CA LEU A 199 -4.69 -3.99 3.70
C LEU A 199 -3.27 -3.45 3.92
N ALA A 200 -3.11 -2.45 4.78
CA ALA A 200 -1.81 -1.86 5.06
C ALA A 200 -0.84 -2.87 5.67
N ILE A 201 -1.27 -3.59 6.70
CA ILE A 201 -0.44 -4.60 7.37
C ILE A 201 -0.15 -5.78 6.43
N GLY A 202 -1.14 -6.25 5.67
CA GLY A 202 -0.99 -7.35 4.73
C GLY A 202 -0.02 -7.02 3.59
N THR A 203 -0.09 -5.81 3.06
CA THR A 203 0.84 -5.31 2.04
C THR A 203 2.27 -5.22 2.60
N TRP A 204 2.42 -4.64 3.79
CA TRP A 204 3.71 -4.55 4.47
C TRP A 204 4.32 -5.93 4.71
N LEU A 205 3.53 -6.85 5.27
CA LEU A 205 3.97 -8.21 5.55
C LEU A 205 4.33 -8.98 4.27
N SER A 206 3.58 -8.77 3.18
CA SER A 206 3.87 -9.36 1.88
C SER A 206 5.23 -8.93 1.35
N ILE A 207 5.51 -7.62 1.36
CA ILE A 207 6.79 -7.07 0.89
C ILE A 207 7.94 -7.62 1.75
N PHE A 208 7.76 -7.65 3.08
CA PHE A 208 8.76 -8.15 4.01
C PHE A 208 9.07 -9.64 3.80
N LEU A 209 8.04 -10.49 3.76
CA LEU A 209 8.19 -11.94 3.58
C LEU A 209 8.81 -12.29 2.22
N THR A 210 8.37 -11.61 1.15
CA THR A 210 8.93 -11.82 -0.19
C THR A 210 10.41 -11.42 -0.21
N GLY A 211 10.78 -10.33 0.48
CA GLY A 211 12.18 -9.91 0.61
C GLY A 211 13.03 -10.92 1.37
N MET A 212 12.54 -11.45 2.48
CA MET A 212 13.24 -12.50 3.25
C MET A 212 13.46 -13.77 2.42
N LEU A 213 12.41 -14.23 1.71
CA LEU A 213 12.51 -15.42 0.86
C LEU A 213 13.51 -15.23 -0.29
N ARG A 214 13.64 -14.02 -0.81
CA ARG A 214 14.61 -13.71 -1.84
C ARG A 214 16.04 -13.86 -1.33
N ILE A 215 16.40 -13.31 -0.18
CA ILE A 215 17.73 -13.47 0.42
C ILE A 215 18.03 -14.95 0.67
N TYR A 216 17.08 -15.69 1.23
CA TYR A 216 17.24 -17.11 1.50
C TYR A 216 17.55 -17.92 0.24
N ASN A 217 16.92 -17.57 -0.89
CA ASN A 217 17.16 -18.25 -2.18
C ASN A 217 18.48 -17.81 -2.86
N GLU A 218 19.04 -16.65 -2.50
CA GLU A 218 20.35 -16.19 -3.02
C GLU A 218 21.53 -16.79 -2.24
N GLU A 219 21.28 -17.32 -1.02
CA GLU A 219 22.30 -17.99 -0.21
C GLU A 219 22.40 -19.51 -0.46
N LEU A 220 21.47 -20.11 -1.22
CA LEU A 220 21.45 -21.53 -1.61
C LEU A 220 22.07 -21.75 -3.01
#